data_3b430fc5ed27004ceeef014187a27305
#
_entry.id   3b430fc5ed27004ceeef014187a27305
#
_cell.length_a   1.000
_cell.length_b   1.000
_cell.length_c   1.000
_cell.angle_alpha   90.00
_cell.angle_beta   90.00
_cell.angle_gamma   90.00
#
_symmetry.space_group_name_H-M   'P 1'
#
loop_
_entity.id
_entity.type
_entity.pdbx_description
1 polymer ?
#
loop_
_entity_poly.entity_id
_entity_poly.type
_entity_poly.pdbx_seq_one_letter_code
_entity_poly.pdbx_strand_id
1 'polypeptide(L)'
;MSAERYIDIPGDVLDVYRLWRPSPLFRAHRLEKLLDTPARIYYKYEGVSPAGSHKPNTAVPQVWYNAQEGIRKLTTETGAGQWGSSLAFACAQFGLECEIWQVAASYRAKPYRRTMMEIWGGQVHPSPSHVTDYGTQLLAQDPDHPGSLGIAISEAVAEAVEDPTIRYALGSVLNHVLLHQTLSLIHI
;
A
#
# COMPACT_ATOMS: atom_id res chain seq x y z
N MET A 1 15.47 -13.98 -2.38
CA MET A 1 14.29 -14.87 -2.56
C MET A 1 14.68 -16.24 -2.00
N SER A 2 13.83 -16.86 -1.18
CA SER A 2 14.07 -18.22 -0.67
C SER A 2 13.81 -19.26 -1.77
N ALA A 3 14.58 -20.35 -1.76
CA ALA A 3 14.33 -21.54 -2.57
C ALA A 3 13.42 -22.56 -1.86
N GLU A 4 13.01 -22.26 -0.64
CA GLU A 4 12.11 -23.11 0.16
C GLU A 4 10.72 -23.12 -0.43
N ARG A 5 10.12 -24.33 -0.51
CA ARG A 5 8.77 -24.50 -1.04
C ARG A 5 7.69 -23.93 -0.10
N TYR A 6 7.94 -23.96 1.20
CA TYR A 6 7.04 -23.45 2.22
C TYR A 6 7.82 -22.53 3.14
N ILE A 7 7.28 -21.36 3.41
CA ILE A 7 7.84 -20.38 4.33
C ILE A 7 6.74 -20.04 5.34
N ASP A 8 7.06 -20.18 6.63
CA ASP A 8 6.14 -19.83 7.68
C ASP A 8 5.90 -18.32 7.72
N ILE A 9 4.65 -17.93 7.86
CA ILE A 9 4.29 -16.53 8.08
C ILE A 9 4.61 -16.21 9.54
N PRO A 10 5.36 -15.11 9.83
CA PRO A 10 5.64 -14.71 11.20
C PRO A 10 4.38 -14.54 12.05
N GLY A 11 4.45 -14.93 13.33
CA GLY A 11 3.32 -14.90 14.26
C GLY A 11 2.67 -13.52 14.35
N ASP A 12 3.49 -12.46 14.50
CA ASP A 12 3.01 -11.07 14.57
C ASP A 12 2.24 -10.65 13.29
N VAL A 13 2.69 -11.10 12.12
CA VAL A 13 2.01 -10.85 10.84
C VAL A 13 0.66 -11.59 10.81
N LEU A 14 0.62 -12.84 11.29
CA LEU A 14 -0.63 -13.61 11.40
C LEU A 14 -1.61 -12.94 12.35
N ASP A 15 -1.15 -12.38 13.47
CA ASP A 15 -2.00 -11.69 14.44
C ASP A 15 -2.66 -10.44 13.81
N VAL A 16 -1.91 -9.67 13.05
CA VAL A 16 -2.48 -8.55 12.29
C VAL A 16 -3.47 -9.04 11.23
N TYR A 17 -3.16 -10.12 10.51
CA TYR A 17 -4.08 -10.69 9.52
C TYR A 17 -5.41 -11.15 10.10
N ARG A 18 -5.46 -11.65 11.32
CA ARG A 18 -6.70 -12.05 12.02
C ARG A 18 -7.73 -10.95 12.17
N LEU A 19 -7.34 -9.68 12.02
CA LEU A 19 -8.27 -8.55 12.05
C LEU A 19 -9.28 -8.57 10.90
N TRP A 20 -8.95 -9.18 9.74
CA TRP A 20 -9.86 -9.24 8.58
C TRP A 20 -9.82 -10.54 7.79
N ARG A 21 -8.93 -11.46 8.14
CA ARG A 21 -8.82 -12.75 7.44
C ARG A 21 -9.37 -13.90 8.28
N PRO A 22 -9.93 -14.94 7.64
CA PRO A 22 -10.07 -15.12 6.19
C PRO A 22 -11.05 -14.13 5.56
N SER A 23 -10.69 -13.55 4.40
CA SER A 23 -11.62 -12.69 3.66
C SER A 23 -12.77 -13.53 3.08
N PRO A 24 -14.01 -12.97 2.99
CA PRO A 24 -15.17 -13.71 2.52
C PRO A 24 -15.01 -14.23 1.08
N LEU A 25 -15.48 -15.45 0.84
CA LEU A 25 -15.58 -16.05 -0.47
C LEU A 25 -17.06 -16.10 -0.90
N PHE A 26 -17.40 -15.40 -1.97
CA PHE A 26 -18.75 -15.34 -2.49
C PHE A 26 -18.84 -15.99 -3.88
N ARG A 27 -20.01 -16.62 -4.15
CA ARG A 27 -20.32 -17.07 -5.50
C ARG A 27 -21.08 -15.98 -6.26
N ALA A 28 -20.66 -15.71 -7.48
CA ALA A 28 -21.20 -14.65 -8.33
C ALA A 28 -22.40 -15.13 -9.19
N HIS A 29 -23.47 -15.63 -8.55
CA HIS A 29 -24.65 -16.21 -9.23
C HIS A 29 -25.26 -15.31 -10.31
N ARG A 30 -25.29 -13.97 -10.07
CA ARG A 30 -25.84 -13.01 -11.05
C ARG A 30 -24.96 -12.89 -12.28
N LEU A 31 -23.64 -12.95 -12.09
CA LEU A 31 -22.68 -12.93 -13.21
C LEU A 31 -22.74 -14.22 -14.01
N GLU A 32 -22.83 -15.37 -13.36
CA GLU A 32 -23.02 -16.67 -14.03
C GLU A 32 -24.24 -16.65 -14.94
N LYS A 33 -25.37 -16.15 -14.41
CA LYS A 33 -26.61 -16.02 -15.18
C LYS A 33 -26.50 -15.02 -16.33
N LEU A 34 -25.84 -13.89 -16.12
CA LEU A 34 -25.62 -12.85 -17.16
C LEU A 34 -24.79 -13.39 -18.32
N LEU A 35 -23.77 -14.19 -18.01
CA LEU A 35 -22.86 -14.79 -18.99
C LEU A 35 -23.39 -16.06 -19.63
N ASP A 36 -24.56 -16.55 -19.18
CA ASP A 36 -25.14 -17.83 -19.61
C ASP A 36 -24.11 -18.97 -19.63
N THR A 37 -23.35 -19.09 -18.54
CA THR A 37 -22.23 -20.04 -18.43
C THR A 37 -22.51 -21.15 -17.43
N PRO A 38 -22.10 -22.42 -17.70
CA PRO A 38 -22.13 -23.48 -16.70
C PRO A 38 -21.01 -23.35 -15.64
N ALA A 39 -20.07 -22.43 -15.82
CA ALA A 39 -18.98 -22.23 -14.90
C ALA A 39 -19.48 -21.67 -13.56
N ARG A 40 -18.92 -22.15 -12.47
CA ARG A 40 -19.14 -21.60 -11.12
C ARG A 40 -18.11 -20.54 -10.86
N ILE A 41 -18.52 -19.26 -10.78
CA ILE A 41 -17.64 -18.10 -10.61
C ILE A 41 -17.64 -17.68 -9.14
N TYR A 42 -16.47 -17.64 -8.53
CA TYR A 42 -16.26 -17.20 -7.15
C TYR A 42 -15.33 -15.99 -7.11
N TYR A 43 -15.51 -15.14 -6.10
CA TYR A 43 -14.59 -14.04 -5.82
C TYR A 43 -14.33 -13.91 -4.31
N LYS A 44 -13.07 -13.63 -3.95
CA LYS A 44 -12.71 -13.22 -2.59
C LYS A 44 -12.92 -11.72 -2.44
N TYR A 45 -13.64 -11.35 -1.41
CA TYR A 45 -13.96 -9.95 -1.15
C TYR A 45 -12.92 -9.33 -0.19
N GLU A 46 -11.95 -8.65 -0.75
CA GLU A 46 -10.87 -8.00 0.01
C GLU A 46 -11.24 -6.60 0.54
N GLY A 47 -12.46 -6.13 0.29
CA GLY A 47 -12.98 -4.86 0.80
C GLY A 47 -13.22 -4.83 2.31
N VAL A 48 -13.14 -5.98 2.99
CA VAL A 48 -13.26 -6.10 4.45
C VAL A 48 -11.98 -5.71 5.20
N SER A 49 -10.88 -5.55 4.50
CA SER A 49 -9.62 -5.14 5.13
C SER A 49 -9.70 -3.70 5.65
N PRO A 50 -8.85 -3.30 6.61
CA PRO A 50 -8.85 -1.95 7.17
C PRO A 50 -8.70 -0.84 6.12
N ALA A 51 -7.95 -1.08 5.02
CA ALA A 51 -7.79 -0.13 3.93
C ALA A 51 -8.82 -0.30 2.79
N GLY A 52 -9.76 -1.24 2.90
CA GLY A 52 -10.79 -1.51 1.89
C GLY A 52 -10.25 -2.12 0.60
N SER A 53 -9.13 -2.84 0.64
CA SER A 53 -8.50 -3.48 -0.51
C SER A 53 -7.61 -4.67 -0.09
N HIS A 54 -7.07 -5.40 -1.08
CA HIS A 54 -6.11 -6.48 -0.86
C HIS A 54 -4.71 -6.01 -0.42
N LYS A 55 -4.40 -4.73 -0.57
CA LYS A 55 -3.04 -4.18 -0.37
C LYS A 55 -2.48 -4.35 1.05
N PRO A 56 -3.27 -4.33 2.14
CA PRO A 56 -2.75 -4.65 3.48
C PRO A 56 -2.08 -6.00 3.58
N ASN A 57 -2.51 -6.98 2.77
CA ASN A 57 -1.90 -8.32 2.75
C ASN A 57 -0.40 -8.29 2.37
N THR A 58 0.03 -7.28 1.61
CA THR A 58 1.44 -7.10 1.24
C THR A 58 2.13 -6.02 2.06
N ALA A 59 1.41 -5.01 2.53
CA ALA A 59 1.96 -3.95 3.36
C ALA A 59 2.43 -4.46 4.73
N VAL A 60 1.61 -5.28 5.38
CA VAL A 60 1.90 -5.81 6.73
C VAL A 60 3.24 -6.54 6.81
N PRO A 61 3.54 -7.56 5.97
CA PRO A 61 4.83 -8.22 6.04
C PRO A 61 5.99 -7.32 5.60
N GLN A 62 5.80 -6.40 4.63
CA GLN A 62 6.87 -5.46 4.28
C GLN A 62 7.28 -4.61 5.48
N VAL A 63 6.32 -4.08 6.23
CA VAL A 63 6.59 -3.29 7.43
C VAL A 63 7.24 -4.14 8.52
N TRP A 64 6.71 -5.34 8.78
CA TRP A 64 7.25 -6.24 9.79
C TRP A 64 8.73 -6.57 9.54
N TYR A 65 9.08 -6.98 8.32
CA TYR A 65 10.48 -7.29 7.97
C TYR A 65 11.39 -6.06 8.09
N ASN A 66 10.92 -4.88 7.70
CA ASN A 66 11.69 -3.65 7.87
C ASN A 66 11.89 -3.31 9.36
N ALA A 67 10.87 -3.51 10.19
CA ALA A 67 10.99 -3.33 11.64
C ALA A 67 12.04 -4.27 12.25
N GLN A 68 12.08 -5.55 11.82
CA GLN A 68 13.09 -6.51 12.28
C GLN A 68 14.51 -6.12 11.90
N GLU A 69 14.69 -5.36 10.82
CA GLU A 69 15.99 -4.85 10.37
C GLU A 69 16.36 -3.49 10.99
N GLY A 70 15.57 -2.98 11.95
CA GLY A 70 15.83 -1.72 12.65
C GLY A 70 15.51 -0.47 11.84
N ILE A 71 14.72 -0.58 10.79
CA ILE A 71 14.23 0.56 10.02
C ILE A 71 13.26 1.38 10.87
N ARG A 72 13.44 2.69 10.88
CA ARG A 72 12.65 3.64 11.66
C ARG A 72 11.45 4.17 10.88
N LYS A 73 11.63 4.47 9.60
CA LYS A 73 10.63 5.13 8.74
C LYS A 73 10.52 4.43 7.39
N LEU A 74 9.28 4.31 6.92
CA LEU A 74 9.00 3.93 5.53
C LEU A 74 8.44 5.11 4.75
N THR A 75 8.96 5.30 3.55
CA THR A 75 8.44 6.26 2.57
C THR A 75 7.73 5.53 1.46
N THR A 76 6.74 6.16 0.85
CA THR A 76 6.04 5.59 -0.30
C THR A 76 5.28 6.62 -1.11
N GLU A 77 4.99 6.25 -2.33
CA GLU A 77 4.02 6.94 -3.18
C GLU A 77 2.62 6.36 -3.01
N THR A 78 1.62 7.12 -3.40
CA THR A 78 0.27 6.61 -3.62
C THR A 78 -0.50 7.43 -4.65
N GLY A 79 -1.20 6.78 -5.56
CA GLY A 79 -2.10 7.45 -6.50
C GLY A 79 -3.41 7.85 -5.81
N ALA A 80 -4.40 6.98 -5.85
CA ALA A 80 -5.72 7.20 -5.23
C ALA A 80 -5.75 7.08 -3.70
N GLY A 81 -4.64 6.68 -3.06
CA GLY A 81 -4.49 6.57 -1.61
C GLY A 81 -4.64 5.16 -1.04
N GLN A 82 -4.95 4.15 -1.82
CA GLN A 82 -5.15 2.79 -1.30
C GLN A 82 -3.86 2.16 -0.78
N TRP A 83 -2.75 2.34 -1.48
CA TRP A 83 -1.45 1.85 -1.02
C TRP A 83 -0.96 2.62 0.19
N GLY A 84 -1.00 3.95 0.16
CA GLY A 84 -0.65 4.79 1.31
C GLY A 84 -1.44 4.43 2.57
N SER A 85 -2.77 4.22 2.44
CA SER A 85 -3.61 3.77 3.56
C SER A 85 -3.17 2.41 4.10
N SER A 86 -2.81 1.47 3.22
CA SER A 86 -2.38 0.14 3.62
C SER A 86 -1.05 0.17 4.34
N LEU A 87 -0.11 0.99 3.88
CA LEU A 87 1.19 1.14 4.50
C LEU A 87 1.10 1.87 5.85
N ALA A 88 0.33 2.99 5.92
CA ALA A 88 0.12 3.71 7.18
C ALA A 88 -0.51 2.80 8.24
N PHE A 89 -1.53 2.01 7.87
CA PHE A 89 -2.11 0.99 8.76
C PHE A 89 -1.05 0.01 9.27
N ALA A 90 -0.24 -0.55 8.37
CA ALA A 90 0.79 -1.52 8.74
C ALA A 90 1.89 -0.91 9.61
N CYS A 91 2.34 0.31 9.31
CA CYS A 91 3.32 1.04 10.13
C CYS A 91 2.80 1.28 11.54
N ALA A 92 1.52 1.63 11.70
CA ALA A 92 0.88 1.80 12.99
C ALA A 92 0.87 0.50 13.82
N GLN A 93 0.82 -0.69 13.19
CA GLN A 93 0.85 -1.98 13.90
C GLN A 93 2.24 -2.29 14.49
N PHE A 94 3.31 -1.83 13.84
CA PHE A 94 4.68 -2.19 14.18
C PHE A 94 5.53 -1.01 14.66
N GLY A 95 4.92 0.16 14.85
CA GLY A 95 5.58 1.33 15.44
C GLY A 95 6.59 2.03 14.53
N LEU A 96 6.45 1.91 13.20
CA LEU A 96 7.27 2.65 12.25
C LEU A 96 6.60 3.97 11.85
N GLU A 97 7.42 4.99 11.58
CA GLU A 97 6.96 6.20 10.92
C GLU A 97 6.59 5.90 9.46
N CYS A 98 5.60 6.63 8.92
CA CYS A 98 5.15 6.46 7.56
C CYS A 98 5.02 7.82 6.87
N GLU A 99 5.73 8.02 5.77
CA GLU A 99 5.68 9.26 4.99
C GLU A 99 5.25 8.96 3.55
N ILE A 100 4.24 9.71 3.06
CA ILE A 100 3.47 9.32 1.89
C ILE A 100 3.34 10.50 0.93
N TRP A 101 3.75 10.32 -0.32
CA TRP A 101 3.51 11.27 -1.40
C TRP A 101 2.31 10.82 -2.22
N GLN A 102 1.21 11.56 -2.09
CA GLN A 102 -0.02 11.28 -2.83
C GLN A 102 -0.12 12.18 -4.06
N VAL A 103 -0.44 11.61 -5.23
CA VAL A 103 -0.69 12.37 -6.46
C VAL A 103 -1.63 13.54 -6.19
N ALA A 104 -1.21 14.79 -6.46
CA ALA A 104 -1.88 16.02 -6.05
C ALA A 104 -3.36 16.10 -6.48
N ALA A 105 -3.68 15.65 -7.70
CA ALA A 105 -5.07 15.58 -8.17
C ALA A 105 -5.93 14.70 -7.26
N SER A 106 -5.43 13.53 -6.84
CA SER A 106 -6.13 12.62 -5.93
C SER A 106 -6.15 13.13 -4.49
N TYR A 107 -5.08 13.78 -4.04
CA TYR A 107 -5.00 14.41 -2.72
C TYR A 107 -6.11 15.45 -2.53
N ARG A 108 -6.34 16.29 -3.55
CA ARG A 108 -7.41 17.28 -3.55
C ARG A 108 -8.82 16.66 -3.67
N ALA A 109 -8.97 15.66 -4.54
CA ALA A 109 -10.28 15.04 -4.83
C ALA A 109 -10.75 14.03 -3.76
N LYS A 110 -9.86 13.52 -2.92
CA LYS A 110 -10.15 12.44 -1.96
C LYS A 110 -9.68 12.75 -0.53
N PRO A 111 -10.19 13.81 0.11
CA PRO A 111 -9.71 14.25 1.43
C PRO A 111 -9.86 13.19 2.52
N TYR A 112 -10.94 12.39 2.49
CA TYR A 112 -11.15 11.31 3.48
C TYR A 112 -10.09 10.20 3.41
N ARG A 113 -9.47 9.99 2.25
CA ARG A 113 -8.38 9.02 2.11
C ARG A 113 -7.12 9.51 2.83
N ARG A 114 -6.84 10.81 2.72
CA ARG A 114 -5.77 11.47 3.49
C ARG A 114 -6.02 11.35 4.99
N THR A 115 -7.21 11.74 5.46
CA THR A 115 -7.60 11.65 6.87
C THR A 115 -7.41 10.23 7.43
N MET A 116 -7.76 9.20 6.65
CA MET A 116 -7.54 7.81 7.04
C MET A 116 -6.05 7.49 7.25
N MET A 117 -5.17 7.95 6.38
CA MET A 117 -3.72 7.77 6.53
C MET A 117 -3.18 8.52 7.75
N GLU A 118 -3.64 9.74 7.98
CA GLU A 118 -3.27 10.58 9.14
C GLU A 118 -3.73 9.98 10.48
N ILE A 119 -4.91 9.35 10.54
CA ILE A 119 -5.40 8.64 11.75
C ILE A 119 -4.45 7.51 12.13
N TRP A 120 -3.81 6.86 11.17
CA TRP A 120 -2.79 5.83 11.42
C TRP A 120 -1.36 6.39 11.55
N GLY A 121 -1.22 7.71 11.75
CA GLY A 121 0.07 8.36 11.97
C GLY A 121 0.87 8.63 10.70
N GLY A 122 0.30 8.45 9.52
CA GLY A 122 0.97 8.77 8.25
C GLY A 122 1.09 10.27 8.03
N GLN A 123 2.28 10.73 7.62
CA GLN A 123 2.49 12.09 7.10
C GLN A 123 2.20 12.05 5.60
N VAL A 124 1.28 12.89 5.12
CA VAL A 124 0.81 12.83 3.73
C VAL A 124 1.06 14.15 3.03
N HIS A 125 1.84 14.11 1.96
CA HIS A 125 2.17 15.26 1.12
C HIS A 125 1.46 15.15 -0.23
N PRO A 126 0.94 16.27 -0.79
CA PRO A 126 0.58 16.31 -2.21
C PRO A 126 1.85 16.21 -3.05
N SER A 127 1.86 15.41 -4.11
CA SER A 127 2.99 15.30 -5.04
C SER A 127 2.63 15.88 -6.42
N PRO A 128 3.44 16.84 -6.94
CA PRO A 128 4.69 17.36 -6.39
C PRO A 128 4.51 18.17 -5.09
N SER A 129 5.55 18.18 -4.24
CA SER A 129 5.54 18.84 -2.93
C SER A 129 6.71 19.83 -2.78
N HIS A 130 6.62 20.73 -1.80
CA HIS A 130 7.74 21.58 -1.40
C HIS A 130 8.71 20.90 -0.41
N VAL A 131 8.48 19.65 -0.08
CA VAL A 131 9.33 18.87 0.84
C VAL A 131 10.62 18.41 0.16
N THR A 132 10.55 18.16 -1.14
CA THR A 132 11.71 17.71 -1.94
C THR A 132 12.16 18.78 -2.93
N ASP A 133 13.45 18.79 -3.25
CA ASP A 133 14.01 19.69 -4.27
C ASP A 133 13.34 19.48 -5.63
N TYR A 134 13.12 18.20 -6.01
CA TYR A 134 12.49 17.86 -7.28
C TYR A 134 11.04 18.37 -7.36
N GLY A 135 10.26 18.16 -6.31
CA GLY A 135 8.89 18.67 -6.24
C GLY A 135 8.83 20.20 -6.27
N THR A 136 9.75 20.87 -5.53
CA THR A 136 9.87 22.32 -5.53
C THR A 136 10.18 22.88 -6.92
N GLN A 137 11.07 22.26 -7.68
CA GLN A 137 11.39 22.66 -9.06
C GLN A 137 10.19 22.54 -9.99
N LEU A 138 9.40 21.47 -9.86
CA LEU A 138 8.18 21.28 -10.66
C LEU A 138 7.12 22.33 -10.32
N LEU A 139 6.89 22.60 -9.04
CA LEU A 139 5.92 23.59 -8.59
C LEU A 139 6.32 25.03 -8.94
N ALA A 140 7.62 25.31 -9.08
CA ALA A 140 8.10 26.60 -9.59
C ALA A 140 7.75 26.82 -11.07
N GLN A 141 7.61 25.74 -11.85
CA GLN A 141 7.23 25.80 -13.27
C GLN A 141 5.70 25.79 -13.44
N ASP A 142 5.00 24.99 -12.64
CA ASP A 142 3.55 24.85 -12.64
C ASP A 142 3.01 24.68 -11.20
N PRO A 143 2.58 25.79 -10.56
CA PRO A 143 2.06 25.74 -9.17
C PRO A 143 0.83 24.86 -8.98
N ASP A 144 0.05 24.64 -10.04
CA ASP A 144 -1.18 23.81 -10.01
C ASP A 144 -0.96 22.40 -10.57
N HIS A 145 0.28 21.98 -10.71
CA HIS A 145 0.64 20.68 -11.30
C HIS A 145 -0.19 19.54 -10.69
N PRO A 146 -0.87 18.72 -11.53
CA PRO A 146 -1.78 17.67 -11.06
C PRO A 146 -1.05 16.49 -10.38
N GLY A 147 0.25 16.40 -10.58
CA GLY A 147 1.07 15.28 -10.15
C GLY A 147 0.97 14.07 -11.06
N SER A 148 1.86 13.13 -10.82
CA SER A 148 1.82 11.78 -11.42
C SER A 148 2.39 10.76 -10.44
N LEU A 149 2.12 9.48 -10.70
CA LEU A 149 2.69 8.43 -9.85
C LEU A 149 4.22 8.39 -9.93
N GLY A 150 4.79 8.65 -11.11
CA GLY A 150 6.24 8.71 -11.29
C GLY A 150 6.90 9.83 -10.49
N ILE A 151 6.28 11.02 -10.43
CA ILE A 151 6.76 12.13 -9.60
C ILE A 151 6.72 11.72 -8.11
N ALA A 152 5.61 11.18 -7.64
CA ALA A 152 5.45 10.74 -6.26
C ALA A 152 6.46 9.64 -5.86
N ILE A 153 6.78 8.71 -6.77
CA ILE A 153 7.84 7.72 -6.59
C ILE A 153 9.20 8.40 -6.42
N SER A 154 9.53 9.37 -7.30
CA SER A 154 10.81 10.07 -7.26
C SER A 154 11.00 10.81 -5.94
N GLU A 155 9.97 11.49 -5.43
CA GLU A 155 10.00 12.20 -4.15
C GLU A 155 10.17 11.22 -2.97
N ALA A 156 9.40 10.13 -2.94
CA ALA A 156 9.46 9.13 -1.87
C ALA A 156 10.82 8.38 -1.84
N VAL A 157 11.42 8.13 -3.01
CA VAL A 157 12.74 7.50 -3.11
C VAL A 157 13.84 8.47 -2.71
N ALA A 158 13.75 9.75 -3.08
CA ALA A 158 14.73 10.77 -2.68
C ALA A 158 14.88 10.82 -1.16
N GLU A 159 13.77 10.87 -0.42
CA GLU A 159 13.78 10.85 1.04
C GLU A 159 14.43 9.57 1.60
N ALA A 160 14.16 8.41 0.99
CA ALA A 160 14.71 7.13 1.46
C ALA A 160 16.23 6.97 1.24
N VAL A 161 16.83 7.73 0.33
CA VAL A 161 18.26 7.62 0.01
C VAL A 161 19.13 8.43 1.00
N GLU A 162 18.56 9.42 1.66
CA GLU A 162 19.29 10.33 2.52
C GLU A 162 19.69 9.73 3.89
N ASP A 163 18.92 8.74 4.37
CA ASP A 163 19.13 8.13 5.69
C ASP A 163 19.01 6.60 5.60
N PRO A 164 20.03 5.82 6.03
CA PRO A 164 20.00 4.36 5.98
C PRO A 164 18.94 3.70 6.88
N THR A 165 18.35 4.46 7.82
CA THR A 165 17.24 4.00 8.67
C THR A 165 15.87 4.24 8.03
N ILE A 166 15.83 4.82 6.83
CA ILE A 166 14.63 5.04 6.04
C ILE A 166 14.64 4.10 4.84
N ARG A 167 13.50 3.53 4.50
CA ARG A 167 13.35 2.71 3.30
C ARG A 167 12.10 3.05 2.52
N TYR A 168 12.23 2.95 1.22
CA TYR A 168 11.09 3.06 0.31
C TYR A 168 10.32 1.73 0.24
N ALA A 169 9.01 1.79 0.47
CA ALA A 169 8.11 0.65 0.38
C ALA A 169 7.32 0.70 -0.94
N LEU A 170 7.46 -0.34 -1.75
CA LEU A 170 6.89 -0.41 -3.08
C LEU A 170 5.53 -1.09 -3.09
N GLY A 171 4.49 -0.37 -3.50
CA GLY A 171 3.13 -0.86 -3.70
C GLY A 171 2.76 -1.13 -5.16
N SER A 172 3.72 -1.14 -6.07
CA SER A 172 3.46 -1.19 -7.51
C SER A 172 3.16 -2.59 -8.04
N VAL A 173 2.60 -2.62 -9.25
CA VAL A 173 2.28 -3.81 -10.03
C VAL A 173 3.49 -4.76 -10.21
N LEU A 174 4.71 -4.25 -10.24
CA LEU A 174 5.90 -5.06 -10.43
C LEU A 174 6.13 -6.09 -9.32
N ASN A 175 5.73 -5.78 -8.09
CA ASN A 175 5.84 -6.69 -6.96
C ASN A 175 4.54 -7.49 -6.71
N HIS A 176 3.42 -7.06 -7.27
CA HIS A 176 2.13 -7.67 -6.98
C HIS A 176 2.03 -9.12 -7.43
N VAL A 177 2.65 -9.51 -8.54
CA VAL A 177 2.59 -10.91 -9.00
C VAL A 177 3.18 -11.84 -7.95
N LEU A 178 4.39 -11.56 -7.44
CA LEU A 178 5.02 -12.38 -6.41
C LEU A 178 4.34 -12.25 -5.05
N LEU A 179 4.09 -11.03 -4.60
CA LEU A 179 3.54 -10.77 -3.26
C LEU A 179 2.07 -11.18 -3.15
N HIS A 180 1.25 -10.93 -4.18
CA HIS A 180 -0.16 -11.33 -4.16
C HIS A 180 -0.36 -12.81 -4.38
N GLN A 181 0.41 -13.45 -5.24
CA GLN A 181 0.37 -14.91 -5.37
C GLN A 181 0.82 -15.59 -4.08
N THR A 182 1.87 -15.06 -3.45
CA THR A 182 2.45 -15.68 -2.24
C THR A 182 1.67 -15.36 -0.98
N LEU A 183 1.11 -14.15 -0.84
CA LEU A 183 0.55 -13.67 0.43
C LEU A 183 -0.99 -13.52 0.42
N SER A 184 -1.65 -13.45 -0.73
CA SER A 184 -3.10 -13.20 -0.75
C SER A 184 -3.94 -14.20 -1.54
N LEU A 185 -3.39 -14.91 -2.50
CA LEU A 185 -4.15 -15.82 -3.37
C LEU A 185 -3.92 -17.31 -3.11
N ILE A 186 -2.82 -17.67 -2.46
CA ILE A 186 -2.44 -19.08 -2.22
C ILE A 186 -3.27 -19.72 -1.11
N HIS A 187 -3.91 -18.94 -0.26
CA HIS A 187 -4.71 -19.45 0.87
C HIS A 187 -6.22 -19.35 0.61
N ILE A 188 -6.63 -19.73 -0.57
CA ILE A 188 -8.06 -19.93 -0.90
C ILE A 188 -8.48 -21.33 -0.50
#